data_05db96d72ce62412a07b3cbdc7f352dd
#
_entry.id   05db96d72ce62412a07b3cbdc7f352dd
#
_cell.length_a   1.000
_cell.length_b   1.000
_cell.length_c   1.000
_cell.angle_alpha   90.00
_cell.angle_beta   90.00
_cell.angle_gamma   90.00
#
_symmetry.space_group_name_H-M   'P 1'
#
loop_
_entity.id
_entity.type
_entity.pdbx_description
1 polymer ?
#
loop_
_entity_poly.entity_id
_entity_poly.type
_entity_poly.pdbx_seq_one_letter_code
_entity_poly.pdbx_strand_id
1 'polypeptide(L)'
;MHSRRKIETLASAVHNFCSWWDIPVRSVLDIGAGVGYWSDWYRKNFSSTKVVSVDVSEHACKKYGHQLRDISTWTPSRKFDLVVCQSVLQYLDDRAARAAIKNLAMATRHVLFFEVPTTRDLRHNVDRAVTDLEIYARTGKWYKNELSKKFKQAGAGIWIAKSSTIVLYELESAP
;
A
#
# COMPACT_ATOMS: atom_id res chain seq x y z
N MET A 1 -3.27 -15.41 -3.75
CA MET A 1 -3.59 -14.13 -4.44
C MET A 1 -5.03 -13.74 -4.16
N HIS A 2 -5.32 -12.48 -3.84
CA HIS A 2 -6.70 -12.02 -3.62
C HIS A 2 -7.48 -11.98 -4.94
N SER A 3 -8.77 -12.36 -4.92
CA SER A 3 -9.63 -12.24 -6.09
C SER A 3 -9.93 -10.77 -6.40
N ARG A 4 -10.25 -10.44 -7.67
CA ARG A 4 -10.67 -9.09 -8.08
C ARG A 4 -11.75 -8.52 -7.14
N ARG A 5 -12.81 -9.30 -6.88
CA ARG A 5 -13.93 -8.89 -6.00
C ARG A 5 -13.45 -8.49 -4.59
N LYS A 6 -12.52 -9.25 -4.00
CA LYS A 6 -11.96 -8.91 -2.67
C LYS A 6 -11.20 -7.60 -2.70
N ILE A 7 -10.39 -7.37 -3.74
CA ILE A 7 -9.64 -6.11 -3.87
C ILE A 7 -10.59 -4.93 -4.12
N GLU A 8 -11.61 -5.08 -4.95
CA GLU A 8 -12.61 -4.02 -5.17
C GLU A 8 -13.36 -3.66 -3.89
N THR A 9 -13.74 -4.66 -3.07
CA THR A 9 -14.34 -4.42 -1.75
C THR A 9 -13.39 -3.68 -0.80
N LEU A 10 -12.12 -4.08 -0.77
CA LEU A 10 -11.10 -3.45 0.05
C LEU A 10 -10.82 -2.00 -0.40
N ALA A 11 -10.72 -1.77 -1.71
CA ALA A 11 -10.52 -0.43 -2.27
C ALA A 11 -11.68 0.51 -1.90
N SER A 12 -12.92 0.01 -1.97
CA SER A 12 -14.12 0.74 -1.52
C SER A 12 -14.03 1.08 -0.03
N ALA A 13 -13.66 0.13 0.82
CA ALA A 13 -13.55 0.36 2.26
C ALA A 13 -12.49 1.42 2.58
N VAL A 14 -11.29 1.31 1.98
CA VAL A 14 -10.20 2.29 2.17
C VAL A 14 -10.61 3.68 1.66
N HIS A 15 -11.29 3.76 0.50
CA HIS A 15 -11.79 5.03 -0.02
C HIS A 15 -12.82 5.66 0.93
N ASN A 16 -13.73 4.87 1.48
CA ASN A 16 -14.73 5.34 2.43
C ASN A 16 -14.10 5.85 3.74
N PHE A 17 -13.00 5.25 4.22
CA PHE A 17 -12.23 5.81 5.34
C PHE A 17 -11.60 7.17 4.98
N CYS A 18 -11.05 7.32 3.76
CA CYS A 18 -10.57 8.63 3.32
C CYS A 18 -11.70 9.67 3.33
N SER A 19 -12.89 9.29 2.84
CA SER A 19 -14.07 10.17 2.84
C SER A 19 -14.56 10.49 4.26
N TRP A 20 -14.50 9.53 5.19
CA TRP A 20 -14.82 9.73 6.60
C TRP A 20 -13.93 10.78 7.28
N TRP A 21 -12.65 10.86 6.86
CA TRP A 21 -11.71 11.87 7.33
C TRP A 21 -11.67 13.14 6.46
N ASP A 22 -12.69 13.39 5.65
CA ASP A 22 -12.80 14.53 4.73
C ASP A 22 -11.59 14.68 3.79
N ILE A 23 -10.96 13.56 3.42
CA ILE A 23 -9.85 13.54 2.47
C ILE A 23 -10.37 13.28 1.05
N PRO A 24 -10.35 14.29 0.17
CA PRO A 24 -10.67 14.08 -1.22
C PRO A 24 -9.52 13.31 -1.89
N VAL A 25 -9.76 12.07 -2.30
CA VAL A 25 -8.78 11.23 -3.01
C VAL A 25 -8.69 11.67 -4.47
N ARG A 26 -7.93 12.73 -4.73
CA ARG A 26 -7.69 13.27 -6.09
C ARG A 26 -6.53 12.56 -6.81
N SER A 27 -5.66 11.89 -6.06
CA SER A 27 -4.51 11.19 -6.60
C SER A 27 -4.22 9.91 -5.84
N VAL A 28 -3.98 8.82 -6.59
CA VAL A 28 -3.63 7.50 -6.08
C VAL A 28 -2.32 7.03 -6.69
N LEU A 29 -1.44 6.46 -5.87
CA LEU A 29 -0.26 5.73 -6.31
C LEU A 29 -0.42 4.26 -5.90
N ASP A 30 -0.45 3.37 -6.88
CA ASP A 30 -0.58 1.93 -6.71
C ASP A 30 0.79 1.28 -6.95
N ILE A 31 1.43 0.80 -5.88
CA ILE A 31 2.80 0.26 -5.89
C ILE A 31 2.75 -1.26 -5.88
N GLY A 32 3.50 -1.89 -6.82
CA GLY A 32 3.42 -3.31 -7.07
C GLY A 32 2.04 -3.70 -7.60
N ALA A 33 1.55 -2.92 -8.57
CA ALA A 33 0.17 -2.97 -9.05
C ALA A 33 -0.26 -4.34 -9.62
N GLY A 34 0.69 -5.19 -10.05
CA GLY A 34 0.47 -6.54 -10.53
C GLY A 34 -0.53 -6.59 -11.68
N VAL A 35 -1.74 -7.09 -11.43
CA VAL A 35 -2.84 -7.14 -12.42
C VAL A 35 -3.68 -5.85 -12.45
N GLY A 36 -3.37 -4.85 -11.63
CA GLY A 36 -3.96 -3.52 -11.68
C GLY A 36 -5.34 -3.37 -11.04
N TYR A 37 -5.77 -4.26 -10.14
CA TYR A 37 -7.14 -4.23 -9.59
C TYR A 37 -7.46 -2.94 -8.83
N TRP A 38 -6.53 -2.38 -8.06
CA TRP A 38 -6.71 -1.09 -7.38
C TRP A 38 -6.86 0.05 -8.38
N SER A 39 -5.94 0.11 -9.34
CA SER A 39 -5.94 1.14 -10.37
C SER A 39 -7.20 1.10 -11.24
N ASP A 40 -7.64 -0.11 -11.64
CA ASP A 40 -8.87 -0.30 -12.40
C ASP A 40 -10.10 0.16 -11.62
N TRP A 41 -10.16 -0.21 -10.32
CA TRP A 41 -11.27 0.19 -9.47
C TRP A 41 -11.41 1.71 -9.36
N TYR A 42 -10.30 2.42 -9.14
CA TYR A 42 -10.32 3.89 -9.09
C TYR A 42 -10.71 4.51 -10.43
N ARG A 43 -10.12 4.05 -11.52
CA ARG A 43 -10.46 4.56 -12.87
C ARG A 43 -11.94 4.36 -13.20
N LYS A 44 -12.53 3.24 -12.78
CA LYS A 44 -13.94 2.92 -13.01
C LYS A 44 -14.89 3.76 -12.16
N ASN A 45 -14.59 3.95 -10.88
CA ASN A 45 -15.52 4.54 -9.92
C ASN A 45 -15.28 6.03 -9.66
N PHE A 46 -14.07 6.53 -9.94
CA PHE A 46 -13.66 7.92 -9.68
C PHE A 46 -12.82 8.44 -10.84
N SER A 47 -13.47 8.73 -11.97
CA SER A 47 -12.80 9.12 -13.23
C SER A 47 -11.97 10.40 -13.14
N SER A 48 -12.27 11.30 -12.19
CA SER A 48 -11.48 12.50 -11.90
C SER A 48 -10.21 12.24 -11.08
N THR A 49 -10.08 11.06 -10.44
CA THR A 49 -8.90 10.70 -9.66
C THR A 49 -7.73 10.35 -10.57
N LYS A 50 -6.61 11.03 -10.36
CA LYS A 50 -5.35 10.74 -11.08
C LYS A 50 -4.68 9.51 -10.51
N VAL A 51 -4.72 8.40 -11.25
CA VAL A 51 -4.10 7.14 -10.83
C VAL A 51 -2.77 6.93 -11.53
N VAL A 52 -1.73 6.71 -10.75
CA VAL A 52 -0.42 6.23 -11.21
C VAL A 52 -0.21 4.84 -10.64
N SER A 53 0.15 3.89 -11.50
CA SER A 53 0.46 2.52 -11.10
C SER A 53 1.89 2.16 -11.52
N VAL A 54 2.61 1.52 -10.62
CA VAL A 54 4.00 1.11 -10.84
C VAL A 54 4.22 -0.34 -10.46
N ASP A 55 5.13 -1.00 -11.16
CA ASP A 55 5.55 -2.38 -10.86
C ASP A 55 7.02 -2.57 -11.25
N VAL A 56 7.68 -3.58 -10.69
CA VAL A 56 9.05 -3.99 -11.07
C VAL A 56 9.05 -5.03 -12.18
N SER A 57 7.92 -5.68 -12.44
CA SER A 57 7.75 -6.68 -13.49
C SER A 57 7.54 -6.01 -14.84
N GLU A 58 8.51 -6.12 -15.75
CA GLU A 58 8.34 -5.66 -17.15
C GLU A 58 7.11 -6.28 -17.82
N HIS A 59 6.84 -7.56 -17.53
CA HIS A 59 5.66 -8.26 -18.06
C HIS A 59 4.36 -7.57 -17.58
N ALA A 60 4.24 -7.31 -16.28
CA ALA A 60 3.06 -6.63 -15.72
C ALA A 60 2.93 -5.21 -16.28
N CYS A 61 4.04 -4.48 -16.39
CA CYS A 61 4.06 -3.13 -16.94
C CYS A 61 3.58 -3.10 -18.40
N LYS A 62 4.10 -3.98 -19.24
CA LYS A 62 3.69 -4.09 -20.65
C LYS A 62 2.22 -4.52 -20.80
N LYS A 63 1.77 -5.49 -19.99
CA LYS A 63 0.44 -6.08 -20.11
C LYS A 63 -0.67 -5.17 -19.56
N TYR A 64 -0.42 -4.46 -18.47
CA TYR A 64 -1.44 -3.70 -17.73
C TYR A 64 -1.19 -2.17 -17.73
N GLY A 65 -0.14 -1.70 -18.41
CA GLY A 65 0.12 -0.26 -18.58
C GLY A 65 0.69 0.41 -17.34
N HIS A 66 1.48 -0.30 -16.53
CA HIS A 66 2.17 0.29 -15.38
C HIS A 66 3.50 0.92 -15.78
N GLN A 67 3.98 1.86 -14.97
CA GLN A 67 5.34 2.37 -15.11
C GLN A 67 6.31 1.39 -14.44
N LEU A 68 7.42 1.08 -15.11
CA LEU A 68 8.49 0.24 -14.54
C LEU A 68 9.25 1.06 -13.49
N ARG A 69 9.01 0.78 -12.21
CA ARG A 69 9.64 1.45 -11.06
C ARG A 69 9.81 0.49 -9.89
N ASP A 70 10.96 0.62 -9.21
CA ASP A 70 11.24 -0.07 -7.96
C ASP A 70 11.15 0.93 -6.79
N ILE A 71 10.20 0.71 -5.89
CA ILE A 71 9.97 1.58 -4.73
C ILE A 71 11.17 1.63 -3.77
N SER A 72 12.05 0.66 -3.79
CA SER A 72 13.25 0.66 -2.96
C SER A 72 14.30 1.68 -3.44
N THR A 73 14.30 2.01 -4.73
CA THR A 73 15.28 2.91 -5.37
C THR A 73 14.64 4.15 -5.97
N TRP A 74 13.34 4.12 -6.26
CA TRP A 74 12.62 5.23 -6.87
C TRP A 74 11.87 6.06 -5.83
N THR A 75 12.08 7.36 -5.87
CA THR A 75 11.33 8.34 -5.08
C THR A 75 10.38 9.10 -6.01
N PRO A 76 9.06 9.06 -5.75
CA PRO A 76 8.10 9.86 -6.49
C PRO A 76 8.38 11.36 -6.38
N SER A 77 8.27 12.09 -7.49
CA SER A 77 8.50 13.55 -7.54
C SER A 77 7.38 14.37 -6.90
N ARG A 78 6.24 13.74 -6.57
CA ARG A 78 5.08 14.38 -5.94
C ARG A 78 4.44 13.46 -4.91
N LYS A 79 3.65 14.07 -4.02
CA LYS A 79 2.82 13.30 -3.06
C LYS A 79 1.47 12.96 -3.65
N PHE A 80 0.92 11.83 -3.19
CA PHE A 80 -0.40 11.32 -3.54
C PHE A 80 -1.28 11.30 -2.30
N ASP A 81 -2.58 11.54 -2.47
CA ASP A 81 -3.52 11.58 -1.35
C ASP A 81 -3.69 10.20 -0.72
N LEU A 82 -3.72 9.16 -1.55
CA LEU A 82 -3.65 7.76 -1.16
C LEU A 82 -2.48 7.07 -1.87
N VAL A 83 -1.69 6.33 -1.10
CA VAL A 83 -0.69 5.38 -1.61
C VAL A 83 -1.12 3.98 -1.21
N VAL A 84 -1.08 3.05 -2.14
CA VAL A 84 -1.36 1.63 -1.93
C VAL A 84 -0.05 0.86 -2.09
N CYS A 85 0.27 0.02 -1.12
CA CYS A 85 1.41 -0.89 -1.16
C CYS A 85 0.99 -2.23 -0.54
N GLN A 86 0.47 -3.11 -1.39
CA GLN A 86 -0.08 -4.40 -0.96
C GLN A 86 0.75 -5.54 -1.50
N SER A 87 1.26 -6.39 -0.60
CA SER A 87 2.06 -7.58 -0.95
C SER A 87 3.31 -7.28 -1.80
N VAL A 88 4.08 -6.26 -1.42
CA VAL A 88 5.30 -5.82 -2.12
C VAL A 88 6.55 -6.03 -1.26
N LEU A 89 6.56 -5.53 -0.02
CA LEU A 89 7.80 -5.43 0.76
C LEU A 89 8.34 -6.77 1.24
N GLN A 90 7.58 -7.85 1.16
CA GLN A 90 8.08 -9.18 1.46
C GLN A 90 9.15 -9.67 0.47
N TYR A 91 9.20 -9.11 -0.73
CA TYR A 91 10.21 -9.47 -1.75
C TYR A 91 11.52 -8.67 -1.63
N LEU A 92 11.57 -7.71 -0.74
CA LEU A 92 12.73 -6.84 -0.52
C LEU A 92 13.53 -7.31 0.70
N ASP A 93 14.87 -7.29 0.64
CA ASP A 93 15.69 -7.47 1.82
C ASP A 93 15.49 -6.32 2.82
N ASP A 94 16.09 -6.41 4.01
CA ASP A 94 15.88 -5.44 5.09
C ASP A 94 16.30 -4.01 4.72
N ARG A 95 17.39 -3.87 3.94
CA ARG A 95 17.89 -2.57 3.49
C ARG A 95 16.93 -1.94 2.48
N ALA A 96 16.55 -2.72 1.48
CA ALA A 96 15.63 -2.29 0.43
C ALA A 96 14.23 -2.00 1.01
N ALA A 97 13.73 -2.82 1.95
CA ALA A 97 12.44 -2.59 2.61
C ALA A 97 12.42 -1.29 3.44
N ARG A 98 13.50 -0.97 4.17
CA ARG A 98 13.62 0.34 4.85
C ARG A 98 13.67 1.51 3.86
N ALA A 99 14.39 1.36 2.76
CA ALA A 99 14.42 2.36 1.71
C ALA A 99 13.03 2.56 1.09
N ALA A 100 12.33 1.47 0.79
CA ALA A 100 10.96 1.51 0.30
C ALA A 100 10.02 2.24 1.27
N ILE A 101 10.06 1.94 2.58
CA ILE A 101 9.23 2.64 3.59
C ILE A 101 9.54 4.15 3.62
N LYS A 102 10.80 4.55 3.47
CA LYS A 102 11.17 5.96 3.35
C LYS A 102 10.54 6.59 2.10
N ASN A 103 10.62 5.93 0.95
CA ASN A 103 10.06 6.41 -0.32
C ASN A 103 8.51 6.44 -0.27
N LEU A 104 7.87 5.43 0.36
CA LEU A 104 6.43 5.45 0.65
C LEU A 104 6.03 6.70 1.45
N ALA A 105 6.81 7.05 2.49
CA ALA A 105 6.53 8.24 3.30
C ALA A 105 6.71 9.55 2.51
N MET A 106 7.66 9.60 1.59
CA MET A 106 7.84 10.75 0.69
C MET A 106 6.70 10.86 -0.32
N ALA A 107 6.16 9.72 -0.78
CA ALA A 107 5.05 9.65 -1.72
C ALA A 107 3.69 9.97 -1.10
N THR A 108 3.50 9.71 0.21
CA THR A 108 2.20 9.80 0.87
C THR A 108 1.94 11.22 1.39
N ARG A 109 0.79 11.79 0.99
CA ARG A 109 0.29 13.04 1.55
C ARG A 109 -0.55 12.80 2.80
N HIS A 110 -1.53 11.89 2.71
CA HIS A 110 -2.49 11.64 3.78
C HIS A 110 -2.49 10.17 4.20
N VAL A 111 -2.87 9.25 3.31
CA VAL A 111 -3.16 7.86 3.64
C VAL A 111 -2.23 6.90 2.89
N LEU A 112 -1.66 5.95 3.61
CA LEU A 112 -1.00 4.77 3.08
C LEU A 112 -1.85 3.55 3.45
N PHE A 113 -2.32 2.79 2.46
CA PHE A 113 -2.77 1.42 2.67
C PHE A 113 -1.57 0.48 2.52
N PHE A 114 -1.24 -0.23 3.57
CA PHE A 114 -0.09 -1.13 3.61
C PHE A 114 -0.49 -2.51 4.13
N GLU A 115 -0.25 -3.52 3.31
CA GLU A 115 -0.45 -4.92 3.67
C GLU A 115 0.71 -5.77 3.20
N VAL A 116 1.17 -6.66 4.06
CA VAL A 116 2.25 -7.60 3.77
C VAL A 116 2.08 -8.83 4.66
N PRO A 117 2.30 -10.06 4.16
CA PRO A 117 2.26 -11.24 5.01
C PRO A 117 3.43 -11.20 6.01
N THR A 118 3.10 -11.40 7.27
CA THR A 118 4.08 -11.48 8.36
C THR A 118 4.44 -12.94 8.66
N THR A 119 5.48 -13.15 9.48
CA THR A 119 5.83 -14.50 9.95
C THR A 119 4.67 -15.22 10.63
N ARG A 120 3.74 -14.47 11.28
CA ARG A 120 2.54 -15.04 11.88
C ARG A 120 1.53 -15.47 10.81
N ASP A 121 1.33 -14.64 9.79
CA ASP A 121 0.41 -14.95 8.70
C ASP A 121 0.85 -16.17 7.90
N LEU A 122 2.15 -16.30 7.63
CA LEU A 122 2.74 -17.46 6.96
C LEU A 122 2.56 -18.77 7.76
N ARG A 123 2.37 -18.69 9.07
CA ARG A 123 2.14 -19.87 9.92
C ARG A 123 0.66 -20.24 10.03
N HIS A 124 -0.25 -19.25 10.02
CA HIS A 124 -1.64 -19.44 10.44
C HIS A 124 -2.69 -19.04 9.40
N ASN A 125 -2.36 -18.14 8.47
CA ASN A 125 -3.38 -17.49 7.63
C ASN A 125 -3.15 -17.70 6.14
N VAL A 126 -2.01 -18.27 5.73
CA VAL A 126 -1.62 -18.37 4.32
C VAL A 126 -1.71 -19.81 3.86
N ASP A 127 -2.36 -20.00 2.73
CA ASP A 127 -2.30 -21.29 2.03
C ASP A 127 -0.95 -21.41 1.30
N ARG A 128 -0.11 -22.30 1.81
CA ARG A 128 1.26 -22.50 1.32
C ARG A 128 1.33 -23.15 -0.07
N ALA A 129 0.25 -23.80 -0.51
CA ALA A 129 0.21 -24.44 -1.83
C ALA A 129 0.07 -23.44 -2.98
N VAL A 130 -0.46 -22.24 -2.69
CA VAL A 130 -0.73 -21.20 -3.70
C VAL A 130 -0.02 -19.87 -3.42
N THR A 131 0.79 -19.82 -2.36
CA THR A 131 1.51 -18.60 -1.95
C THR A 131 2.98 -18.74 -2.31
N ASP A 132 3.52 -17.70 -2.96
CA ASP A 132 4.95 -17.57 -3.16
C ASP A 132 5.65 -17.45 -1.80
N LEU A 133 6.58 -18.36 -1.53
CA LEU A 133 7.33 -18.44 -0.28
C LEU A 133 8.78 -17.96 -0.42
N GLU A 134 9.20 -17.54 -1.62
CA GLU A 134 10.50 -16.89 -1.85
C GLU A 134 10.47 -15.44 -1.38
N ILE A 135 10.34 -15.26 -0.06
CA ILE A 135 10.14 -13.97 0.58
C ILE A 135 11.03 -13.77 1.80
N TYR A 136 11.31 -12.53 2.14
CA TYR A 136 11.95 -12.12 3.39
C TYR A 136 10.89 -12.01 4.50
N ALA A 137 10.66 -13.11 5.22
CA ALA A 137 9.64 -13.19 6.26
C ALA A 137 10.01 -12.31 7.47
N ARG A 138 9.16 -11.33 7.80
CA ARG A 138 9.34 -10.42 8.93
C ARG A 138 8.16 -10.46 9.89
N THR A 139 8.42 -10.08 11.14
CA THR A 139 7.34 -9.93 12.13
C THR A 139 6.52 -8.67 11.90
N GLY A 140 5.25 -8.69 12.32
CA GLY A 140 4.43 -7.48 12.33
C GLY A 140 5.05 -6.34 13.17
N LYS A 141 5.75 -6.70 14.26
CA LYS A 141 6.49 -5.74 15.09
C LYS A 141 7.59 -5.00 14.31
N TRP A 142 8.32 -5.71 13.44
CA TRP A 142 9.33 -5.09 12.58
C TRP A 142 8.70 -4.01 11.68
N TYR A 143 7.61 -4.35 10.97
CA TYR A 143 6.92 -3.40 10.10
C TYR A 143 6.32 -2.23 10.89
N LYS A 144 5.66 -2.51 12.02
CA LYS A 144 5.13 -1.45 12.91
C LYS A 144 6.23 -0.47 13.32
N ASN A 145 7.39 -0.97 13.77
CA ASN A 145 8.50 -0.13 14.20
C ASN A 145 9.02 0.77 13.07
N GLU A 146 9.17 0.23 11.86
CA GLU A 146 9.68 1.01 10.72
C GLU A 146 8.64 2.05 10.22
N LEU A 147 7.38 1.64 10.06
CA LEU A 147 6.31 2.52 9.61
C LEU A 147 6.00 3.62 10.61
N SER A 148 5.98 3.32 11.92
CA SER A 148 5.68 4.30 12.98
C SER A 148 6.67 5.44 13.08
N LYS A 149 7.84 5.35 12.44
CA LYS A 149 8.77 6.49 12.32
C LYS A 149 8.17 7.64 11.48
N LYS A 150 7.29 7.33 10.53
CA LYS A 150 6.73 8.27 9.53
C LYS A 150 5.21 8.36 9.52
N PHE A 151 4.53 7.36 10.05
CA PHE A 151 3.08 7.21 10.02
C PHE A 151 2.50 6.97 11.42
N LYS A 152 1.20 7.22 11.58
CA LYS A 152 0.36 6.75 12.70
C LYS A 152 -0.51 5.61 12.18
N GLN A 153 -0.64 4.52 12.92
CA GLN A 153 -1.48 3.39 12.54
C GLN A 153 -2.94 3.67 12.91
N ALA A 154 -3.85 3.58 11.95
CA ALA A 154 -5.29 3.66 12.18
C ALA A 154 -5.97 2.26 12.22
N GLY A 155 -5.24 1.19 11.94
CA GLY A 155 -5.76 -0.17 11.89
C GLY A 155 -6.12 -0.64 10.49
N ALA A 156 -6.50 -1.92 10.34
CA ALA A 156 -6.94 -2.55 9.07
C ALA A 156 -6.00 -2.27 7.87
N GLY A 157 -4.68 -2.18 8.09
CA GLY A 157 -3.71 -1.84 7.03
C GLY A 157 -3.63 -0.35 6.70
N ILE A 158 -4.38 0.52 7.37
CA ILE A 158 -4.40 1.96 7.12
C ILE A 158 -3.40 2.68 8.03
N TRP A 159 -2.59 3.53 7.41
CA TRP A 159 -1.57 4.34 8.05
C TRP A 159 -1.72 5.79 7.60
N ILE A 160 -1.67 6.71 8.55
CA ILE A 160 -1.80 8.15 8.31
C ILE A 160 -0.41 8.78 8.37
N ALA A 161 -0.03 9.52 7.32
CA ALA A 161 1.24 10.24 7.32
C ALA A 161 1.28 11.23 8.49
N LYS A 162 2.39 11.28 9.25
CA LYS A 162 2.54 12.22 10.37
C LYS A 162 2.46 13.69 9.94
N SER A 163 2.70 13.97 8.66
CA SER A 163 2.54 15.29 8.04
C SER A 163 1.13 15.58 7.55
N SER A 164 0.19 14.65 7.70
CA SER A 164 -1.20 14.84 7.31
C SER A 164 -1.93 15.73 8.31
N THR A 165 -2.96 16.40 7.81
CA THR A 165 -3.90 17.20 8.64
C THR A 165 -4.98 16.35 9.31
N ILE A 166 -5.04 15.04 9.02
CA ILE A 166 -6.01 14.12 9.64
C ILE A 166 -5.72 14.04 11.15
N VAL A 167 -6.72 14.34 11.95
CA VAL A 167 -6.71 14.15 13.40
C VAL A 167 -7.41 12.82 13.70
N LEU A 168 -6.66 11.85 14.20
CA LEU A 168 -7.23 10.60 14.68
C LEU A 168 -7.67 10.77 16.13
N TYR A 169 -8.91 10.39 16.42
CA TYR A 169 -9.39 10.27 17.81
C TYR A 169 -8.73 9.06 18.49
N GLU A 170 -8.80 9.00 19.81
CA GLU A 170 -8.10 7.95 20.58
C GLU A 170 -8.47 6.53 20.11
N LEU A 171 -9.74 6.25 19.84
CA LEU A 171 -10.21 4.94 19.39
C LEU A 171 -9.98 4.67 17.90
N GLU A 172 -9.59 5.66 17.12
CA GLU A 172 -9.21 5.48 15.71
C GLU A 172 -7.72 5.13 15.56
N SER A 173 -6.91 5.43 16.57
CA SER A 173 -5.48 5.12 16.57
C SER A 173 -5.23 3.75 17.16
N ALA A 174 -4.49 2.90 16.45
CA ALA A 174 -4.00 1.66 17.03
C ALA A 174 -2.89 1.99 18.06
N PRO A 175 -2.80 1.23 19.17
CA PRO A 175 -1.80 1.40 20.20
C PRO A 175 -0.37 1.12 19.71
#